data_a0a073d0e8f4b0ef853aab89aa2def01
#
_entry.id   a0a073d0e8f4b0ef853aab89aa2def01
#
_cell.length_a   1.000
_cell.length_b   1.000
_cell.length_c   1.000
_cell.angle_alpha   90.00
_cell.angle_beta   90.00
_cell.angle_gamma   90.00
#
_symmetry.space_group_name_H-M   'P 1'
#
loop_
_entity.id
_entity.type
_entity.pdbx_description
1 polymer ?
#
loop_
_entity_poly.entity_id
_entity_poly.type
_entity_poly.pdbx_seq_one_letter_code
_entity_poly.pdbx_strand_id
1 'polypeptide(L)'
;MITPLTRAQVRAVDARAINEFGIPSLVLMENAGRGAAEWLLDRLELGMRVLVLCGPGNNGGDGGVVARQLDLHGVPTRVVWYGEPAQFSSDARTQFEILNHARFDQVVEAGPVSGDRLAAWLADADWVVDALQGTGLSRVVQGPLRQVIEALNASGKAVLALDLPSGLDADTGQPLGVAVHAAATVTFVAPKVGFAVPGASSYTGPVHVAHIGVPRCVLADRA
;
A
#
# COMPACT_ATOMS: atom_id res chain seq x y z
N MET A 1 10.04 -19.46 -10.33
CA MET A 1 9.87 -18.57 -9.14
C MET A 1 10.44 -17.20 -9.48
N ILE A 2 9.79 -16.13 -9.05
CA ILE A 2 10.29 -14.76 -9.27
C ILE A 2 11.39 -14.49 -8.26
N THR A 3 12.57 -14.08 -8.72
CA THR A 3 13.72 -13.77 -7.85
C THR A 3 13.41 -12.54 -6.99
N PRO A 4 13.64 -12.59 -5.67
CA PRO A 4 13.47 -11.42 -4.79
C PRO A 4 14.38 -10.26 -5.21
N LEU A 5 13.92 -9.03 -4.99
CA LEU A 5 14.61 -7.80 -5.36
C LEU A 5 14.88 -6.93 -4.15
N THR A 6 16.03 -6.23 -4.20
CA THR A 6 16.29 -5.11 -3.29
C THR A 6 15.40 -3.92 -3.65
N ARG A 7 15.25 -3.00 -2.69
CA ARG A 7 14.60 -1.70 -2.93
C ARG A 7 15.16 -0.98 -4.15
N ALA A 8 16.48 -0.95 -4.29
CA ALA A 8 17.15 -0.29 -5.41
C ALA A 8 16.79 -0.96 -6.75
N GLN A 9 16.74 -2.28 -6.78
CA GLN A 9 16.37 -3.03 -7.99
C GLN A 9 14.89 -2.83 -8.37
N VAL A 10 13.97 -2.81 -7.41
CA VAL A 10 12.55 -2.51 -7.69
C VAL A 10 12.41 -1.13 -8.32
N ARG A 11 13.04 -0.11 -7.73
CA ARG A 11 13.05 1.26 -8.30
C ARG A 11 13.66 1.34 -9.69
N ALA A 12 14.72 0.56 -9.94
CA ALA A 12 15.35 0.51 -11.26
C ALA A 12 14.40 -0.10 -12.31
N VAL A 13 13.60 -1.11 -11.92
CA VAL A 13 12.57 -1.69 -12.80
C VAL A 13 11.52 -0.65 -13.15
N ASP A 14 10.98 0.07 -12.16
CA ASP A 14 9.97 1.10 -12.38
C ASP A 14 10.53 2.24 -13.26
N ALA A 15 11.72 2.74 -12.93
CA ALA A 15 12.38 3.79 -13.70
C ALA A 15 12.63 3.36 -15.15
N ARG A 16 13.04 2.13 -15.37
CA ARG A 16 13.27 1.58 -16.70
C ARG A 16 11.97 1.41 -17.48
N ALA A 17 10.91 0.88 -16.85
CA ALA A 17 9.59 0.76 -17.45
C ALA A 17 9.05 2.12 -17.92
N ILE A 18 9.24 3.16 -17.12
CA ILE A 18 8.79 4.52 -17.42
C ILE A 18 9.68 5.19 -18.50
N ASN A 19 11.00 5.21 -18.29
CA ASN A 19 11.91 6.05 -19.09
C ASN A 19 12.34 5.40 -20.41
N GLU A 20 12.50 4.07 -20.44
CA GLU A 20 12.96 3.36 -21.65
C GLU A 20 11.78 2.77 -22.45
N PHE A 21 10.74 2.28 -21.76
CA PHE A 21 9.61 1.63 -22.41
C PHE A 21 8.39 2.57 -22.54
N GLY A 22 8.45 3.77 -21.99
CA GLY A 22 7.41 4.79 -22.13
C GLY A 22 6.09 4.42 -21.44
N ILE A 23 6.10 3.51 -20.45
CA ILE A 23 4.90 3.12 -19.73
C ILE A 23 4.59 4.23 -18.71
N PRO A 24 3.43 4.92 -18.79
CA PRO A 24 3.08 5.92 -17.80
C PRO A 24 3.02 5.33 -16.39
N SER A 25 3.55 6.04 -15.39
CA SER A 25 3.54 5.59 -13.99
C SER A 25 2.13 5.29 -13.47
N LEU A 26 1.13 6.07 -13.89
CA LEU A 26 -0.28 5.82 -13.58
C LEU A 26 -0.80 4.47 -14.11
N VAL A 27 -0.26 3.96 -15.21
CA VAL A 27 -0.63 2.63 -15.72
C VAL A 27 -0.08 1.53 -14.82
N LEU A 28 1.17 1.70 -14.34
CA LEU A 28 1.77 0.76 -13.37
C LEU A 28 0.98 0.79 -12.06
N MET A 29 0.65 1.97 -11.55
CA MET A 29 -0.15 2.19 -10.34
C MET A 29 -1.55 1.57 -10.48
N GLU A 30 -2.23 1.78 -11.62
CA GLU A 30 -3.55 1.19 -11.87
C GLU A 30 -3.51 -0.34 -11.82
N ASN A 31 -2.51 -0.96 -12.44
CA ASN A 31 -2.34 -2.41 -12.41
C ASN A 31 -2.00 -2.92 -10.99
N ALA A 32 -1.17 -2.18 -10.23
CA ALA A 32 -0.82 -2.51 -8.86
C ALA A 32 -2.05 -2.52 -7.94
N GLY A 33 -2.79 -1.42 -7.91
CA GLY A 33 -3.97 -1.29 -7.08
C GLY A 33 -5.09 -2.25 -7.50
N ARG A 34 -5.30 -2.46 -8.82
CA ARG A 34 -6.26 -3.44 -9.31
C ARG A 34 -5.92 -4.85 -8.86
N GLY A 35 -4.66 -5.29 -9.03
CA GLY A 35 -4.24 -6.62 -8.59
C GLY A 35 -4.38 -6.82 -7.07
N ALA A 36 -4.15 -5.77 -6.28
CA ALA A 36 -4.37 -5.81 -4.84
C ALA A 36 -5.87 -5.86 -4.46
N ALA A 37 -6.71 -5.10 -5.18
CA ALA A 37 -8.15 -5.13 -4.98
C ALA A 37 -8.75 -6.50 -5.36
N GLU A 38 -8.35 -7.09 -6.49
CA GLU A 38 -8.76 -8.43 -6.90
C GLU A 38 -8.41 -9.46 -5.82
N TRP A 39 -7.20 -9.41 -5.26
CA TRP A 39 -6.79 -10.29 -4.17
C TRP A 39 -7.68 -10.14 -2.92
N LEU A 40 -8.05 -8.90 -2.58
CA LEU A 40 -8.89 -8.62 -1.41
C LEU A 40 -10.35 -9.05 -1.66
N LEU A 41 -10.90 -8.77 -2.85
CA LEU A 41 -12.27 -9.15 -3.23
C LEU A 41 -12.56 -10.65 -3.09
N ASP A 42 -11.57 -11.50 -3.39
CA ASP A 42 -11.67 -12.96 -3.20
C ASP A 42 -11.85 -13.37 -1.73
N ARG A 43 -11.69 -12.45 -0.77
CA ARG A 43 -11.71 -12.68 0.68
C ARG A 43 -12.78 -11.90 1.42
N LEU A 44 -13.40 -10.96 0.73
CA LEU A 44 -14.50 -10.19 1.32
C LEU A 44 -15.82 -10.96 1.21
N GLU A 45 -16.57 -10.91 2.30
CA GLU A 45 -17.96 -11.38 2.34
C GLU A 45 -18.90 -10.19 2.10
N LEU A 46 -20.14 -10.51 1.71
CA LEU A 46 -21.15 -9.50 1.44
C LEU A 46 -21.41 -8.61 2.68
N GLY A 47 -21.32 -7.32 2.49
CA GLY A 47 -21.55 -6.32 3.53
C GLY A 47 -20.32 -5.95 4.35
N MET A 48 -19.18 -6.61 4.13
CA MET A 48 -17.91 -6.20 4.74
C MET A 48 -17.51 -4.80 4.29
N ARG A 49 -16.84 -4.08 5.18
CA ARG A 49 -16.38 -2.70 5.01
C ARG A 49 -14.86 -2.64 4.99
N VAL A 50 -14.31 -1.81 4.12
CA VAL A 50 -12.87 -1.64 3.99
C VAL A 50 -12.46 -0.22 4.35
N LEU A 51 -11.43 -0.09 5.19
CA LEU A 51 -10.73 1.15 5.48
C LEU A 51 -9.40 1.17 4.72
N VAL A 52 -9.16 2.16 3.89
CA VAL A 52 -7.88 2.34 3.18
C VAL A 52 -7.12 3.50 3.80
N LEU A 53 -5.91 3.22 4.31
CA LEU A 53 -5.04 4.22 4.91
C LEU A 53 -3.94 4.58 3.91
N CYS A 54 -4.04 5.75 3.29
CA CYS A 54 -3.17 6.22 2.23
C CYS A 54 -2.12 7.20 2.76
N GLY A 55 -0.85 6.97 2.45
CA GLY A 55 0.21 7.95 2.65
C GLY A 55 0.34 8.93 1.47
N PRO A 56 1.25 9.91 1.56
CA PRO A 56 1.42 10.94 0.52
C PRO A 56 2.17 10.47 -0.73
N GLY A 57 2.81 9.30 -0.66
CA GLY A 57 3.60 8.74 -1.77
C GLY A 57 2.77 7.86 -2.72
N ASN A 58 3.48 7.23 -3.68
CA ASN A 58 2.84 6.35 -4.68
C ASN A 58 2.08 5.19 -4.07
N ASN A 59 2.54 4.63 -2.93
CA ASN A 59 1.79 3.58 -2.23
C ASN A 59 0.39 4.04 -1.82
N GLY A 60 0.25 5.32 -1.38
CA GLY A 60 -1.07 5.91 -1.14
C GLY A 60 -1.90 6.02 -2.42
N GLY A 61 -1.27 6.30 -3.55
CA GLY A 61 -1.92 6.26 -4.86
C GLY A 61 -2.44 4.87 -5.22
N ASP A 62 -1.65 3.81 -4.97
CA ASP A 62 -2.09 2.41 -5.13
C ASP A 62 -3.32 2.14 -4.26
N GLY A 63 -3.33 2.66 -3.01
CA GLY A 63 -4.49 2.61 -2.11
C GLY A 63 -5.73 3.30 -2.68
N GLY A 64 -5.56 4.46 -3.32
CA GLY A 64 -6.64 5.16 -4.02
C GLY A 64 -7.23 4.34 -5.16
N VAL A 65 -6.39 3.64 -5.92
CA VAL A 65 -6.85 2.69 -6.95
C VAL A 65 -7.62 1.53 -6.32
N VAL A 66 -7.10 0.93 -5.24
CA VAL A 66 -7.81 -0.14 -4.51
C VAL A 66 -9.19 0.31 -4.11
N ALA A 67 -9.34 1.50 -3.50
CA ALA A 67 -10.64 2.02 -3.08
C ALA A 67 -11.63 2.10 -4.25
N ARG A 68 -11.18 2.62 -5.39
CA ARG A 68 -12.00 2.76 -6.60
C ARG A 68 -12.39 1.40 -7.19
N GLN A 69 -11.48 0.44 -7.18
CA GLN A 69 -11.76 -0.92 -7.65
C GLN A 69 -12.75 -1.65 -6.73
N LEU A 70 -12.66 -1.45 -5.41
CA LEU A 70 -13.62 -2.00 -4.44
C LEU A 70 -15.04 -1.41 -4.64
N ASP A 71 -15.14 -0.11 -4.90
CA ASP A 71 -16.40 0.57 -5.17
C ASP A 71 -17.12 0.01 -6.41
N LEU A 72 -16.39 -0.31 -7.48
CA LEU A 72 -16.94 -0.96 -8.67
C LEU A 72 -17.65 -2.29 -8.35
N HIS A 73 -17.29 -2.93 -7.24
CA HIS A 73 -17.89 -4.19 -6.77
C HIS A 73 -18.86 -3.96 -5.61
N GLY A 74 -19.22 -2.71 -5.33
CA GLY A 74 -20.19 -2.35 -4.29
C GLY A 74 -19.70 -2.56 -2.86
N VAL A 75 -18.39 -2.62 -2.64
CA VAL A 75 -17.79 -2.74 -1.31
C VAL A 75 -17.76 -1.37 -0.63
N PRO A 76 -18.44 -1.18 0.52
CA PRO A 76 -18.38 0.05 1.29
C PRO A 76 -16.93 0.34 1.72
N THR A 77 -16.37 1.44 1.21
CA THR A 77 -14.95 1.75 1.39
C THR A 77 -14.79 3.19 1.87
N ARG A 78 -14.04 3.37 2.98
CA ARG A 78 -13.57 4.67 3.45
C ARG A 78 -12.09 4.82 3.18
N VAL A 79 -11.67 6.02 2.74
CA VAL A 79 -10.26 6.35 2.49
C VAL A 79 -9.80 7.45 3.42
N VAL A 80 -8.66 7.23 4.09
CA VAL A 80 -8.01 8.25 4.92
C VAL A 80 -6.63 8.56 4.35
N TRP A 81 -6.44 9.80 3.91
CA TRP A 81 -5.18 10.29 3.37
C TRP A 81 -4.39 11.02 4.44
N TYR A 82 -3.17 10.57 4.71
CA TYR A 82 -2.26 11.18 5.66
C TYR A 82 -1.30 12.15 4.97
N GLY A 83 -1.34 13.42 5.38
CA GLY A 83 -0.53 14.50 4.84
C GLY A 83 -1.35 15.53 4.07
N GLU A 84 -0.70 16.64 3.77
CA GLU A 84 -1.31 17.72 2.98
C GLU A 84 -1.39 17.30 1.50
N PRO A 85 -2.53 17.52 0.80
CA PRO A 85 -2.65 17.20 -0.61
C PRO A 85 -1.59 17.83 -1.50
N ALA A 86 -1.04 18.98 -1.09
CA ALA A 86 0.06 19.65 -1.78
C ALA A 86 1.37 18.84 -1.77
N GLN A 87 1.52 17.92 -0.82
CA GLN A 87 2.71 17.08 -0.63
C GLN A 87 2.55 15.70 -1.29
N PHE A 88 1.37 15.38 -1.83
CA PHE A 88 1.15 14.10 -2.48
C PHE A 88 2.01 13.99 -3.75
N SER A 89 2.53 12.79 -4.02
CA SER A 89 3.15 12.51 -5.31
C SER A 89 2.16 12.82 -6.44
N SER A 90 2.66 13.08 -7.64
CA SER A 90 1.81 13.40 -8.81
C SER A 90 0.71 12.38 -9.01
N ASP A 91 1.05 11.09 -8.94
CA ASP A 91 0.13 10.00 -9.20
C ASP A 91 -0.85 9.80 -8.03
N ALA A 92 -0.39 9.91 -6.77
CA ALA A 92 -1.27 9.86 -5.59
C ALA A 92 -2.27 11.02 -5.60
N ARG A 93 -1.84 12.22 -5.99
CA ARG A 93 -2.73 13.37 -6.16
C ARG A 93 -3.79 13.11 -7.21
N THR A 94 -3.41 12.53 -8.35
CA THR A 94 -4.36 12.16 -9.40
C THR A 94 -5.43 11.22 -8.87
N GLN A 95 -5.05 10.19 -8.10
CA GLN A 95 -6.02 9.27 -7.49
C GLN A 95 -6.91 9.96 -6.44
N PHE A 96 -6.31 10.82 -5.60
CA PHE A 96 -7.07 11.63 -4.64
C PHE A 96 -8.14 12.50 -5.33
N GLU A 97 -7.78 13.17 -6.44
CA GLU A 97 -8.70 14.01 -7.18
C GLU A 97 -9.80 13.21 -7.88
N ILE A 98 -9.48 12.03 -8.44
CA ILE A 98 -10.49 11.10 -8.99
C ILE A 98 -11.52 10.73 -7.93
N LEU A 99 -11.07 10.30 -6.74
CA LEU A 99 -11.97 9.95 -5.64
C LEU A 99 -12.79 11.15 -5.16
N ASN A 100 -12.19 12.35 -5.14
CA ASN A 100 -12.88 13.58 -4.78
C ASN A 100 -14.01 13.93 -5.79
N HIS A 101 -13.74 13.86 -7.09
CA HIS A 101 -14.74 14.07 -8.11
C HIS A 101 -15.86 13.02 -8.09
N ALA A 102 -15.52 11.77 -7.75
CA ALA A 102 -16.49 10.69 -7.60
C ALA A 102 -17.24 10.72 -6.26
N ARG A 103 -16.95 11.70 -5.38
CA ARG A 103 -17.59 11.90 -4.07
C ARG A 103 -17.44 10.70 -3.14
N PHE A 104 -16.28 10.08 -3.15
CA PHE A 104 -15.97 9.01 -2.21
C PHE A 104 -16.04 9.47 -0.76
N ASP A 105 -16.31 8.52 0.16
CA ASP A 105 -16.11 8.72 1.59
C ASP A 105 -14.60 8.77 1.89
N GLN A 106 -14.02 9.96 1.71
CA GLN A 106 -12.61 10.20 1.96
C GLN A 106 -12.36 11.37 2.91
N VAL A 107 -11.31 11.23 3.72
CA VAL A 107 -10.88 12.22 4.71
C VAL A 107 -9.39 12.51 4.54
N VAL A 108 -8.99 13.77 4.71
CA VAL A 108 -7.59 14.18 4.76
C VAL A 108 -7.19 14.48 6.19
N GLU A 109 -6.12 13.84 6.66
CA GLU A 109 -5.50 14.06 7.97
C GLU A 109 -4.11 14.66 7.77
N ALA A 110 -4.05 15.98 7.79
CA ALA A 110 -2.82 16.74 7.57
C ALA A 110 -1.89 16.81 8.79
N GLY A 111 -2.35 16.34 9.95
CA GLY A 111 -1.63 16.38 11.22
C GLY A 111 -1.84 15.11 12.06
N PRO A 112 -1.58 15.20 13.38
CA PRO A 112 -1.85 14.10 14.29
C PRO A 112 -3.34 13.75 14.30
N VAL A 113 -3.66 12.50 14.02
CA VAL A 113 -5.03 12.00 14.10
C VAL A 113 -5.43 11.86 15.56
N SER A 114 -6.66 12.31 15.91
CA SER A 114 -7.24 11.98 17.21
C SER A 114 -7.35 10.45 17.34
N GLY A 115 -6.86 9.91 18.45
CA GLY A 115 -6.95 8.48 18.75
C GLY A 115 -8.40 7.96 18.67
N ASP A 116 -9.36 8.76 19.13
CA ASP A 116 -10.79 8.40 19.09
C ASP A 116 -11.33 8.30 17.66
N ARG A 117 -10.92 9.19 16.76
CA ARG A 117 -11.34 9.14 15.34
C ARG A 117 -10.78 7.91 14.65
N LEU A 118 -9.48 7.65 14.83
CA LEU A 118 -8.85 6.45 14.25
C LEU A 118 -9.47 5.18 14.81
N ALA A 119 -9.70 5.11 16.12
CA ALA A 119 -10.36 3.98 16.76
C ALA A 119 -11.79 3.77 16.21
N ALA A 120 -12.55 4.83 15.97
CA ALA A 120 -13.90 4.74 15.39
C ALA A 120 -13.85 4.20 13.95
N TRP A 121 -12.92 4.66 13.10
CA TRP A 121 -12.75 4.15 11.75
C TRP A 121 -12.32 2.67 11.72
N LEU A 122 -11.39 2.30 12.60
CA LEU A 122 -10.96 0.91 12.73
C LEU A 122 -12.10 0.00 13.24
N ALA A 123 -12.91 0.48 14.20
CA ALA A 123 -14.05 -0.29 14.70
C ALA A 123 -15.08 -0.60 13.60
N ASP A 124 -15.32 0.35 12.68
CA ASP A 124 -16.30 0.25 11.59
C ASP A 124 -15.81 -0.59 10.39
N ALA A 125 -14.54 -0.95 10.33
CA ALA A 125 -13.95 -1.73 9.24
C ALA A 125 -13.83 -3.22 9.57
N ASP A 126 -13.96 -4.08 8.58
CA ASP A 126 -13.66 -5.51 8.66
C ASP A 126 -12.23 -5.80 8.17
N TRP A 127 -11.81 -5.09 7.12
CA TRP A 127 -10.45 -5.10 6.61
C TRP A 127 -9.86 -3.70 6.55
N VAL A 128 -8.56 -3.63 6.78
CA VAL A 128 -7.79 -2.39 6.58
C VAL A 128 -6.76 -2.62 5.49
N VAL A 129 -6.68 -1.68 4.55
CA VAL A 129 -5.61 -1.65 3.54
C VAL A 129 -4.54 -0.67 4.01
N ASP A 130 -3.35 -1.19 4.28
CA ASP A 130 -2.18 -0.39 4.60
C ASP A 130 -1.48 0.06 3.31
N ALA A 131 -1.72 1.30 2.95
CA ALA A 131 -1.09 2.02 1.84
C ALA A 131 -0.33 3.27 2.33
N LEU A 132 0.13 3.25 3.59
CA LEU A 132 0.80 4.41 4.20
C LEU A 132 2.20 4.63 3.63
N GLN A 133 3.01 3.56 3.54
CA GLN A 133 4.38 3.61 3.05
C GLN A 133 4.73 2.34 2.27
N GLY A 134 5.37 2.50 1.11
CA GLY A 134 5.97 1.43 0.33
C GLY A 134 7.50 1.44 0.42
N THR A 135 8.20 0.95 -0.62
CA THR A 135 9.67 0.91 -0.71
C THR A 135 10.36 2.28 -0.58
N GLY A 136 9.60 3.37 -0.50
CA GLY A 136 10.12 4.72 -0.25
C GLY A 136 10.72 4.94 1.14
N LEU A 137 10.34 4.12 2.12
CA LEU A 137 10.77 4.27 3.51
C LEU A 137 12.27 4.03 3.68
N SER A 138 12.97 5.01 4.28
CA SER A 138 14.41 4.93 4.56
C SER A 138 14.80 5.48 5.94
N ARG A 139 13.81 5.83 6.77
CA ARG A 139 14.00 6.44 8.08
C ARG A 139 13.15 5.76 9.12
N VAL A 140 13.57 5.86 10.38
CA VAL A 140 12.79 5.37 11.52
C VAL A 140 11.41 6.05 11.53
N VAL A 141 10.37 5.24 11.66
CA VAL A 141 8.99 5.72 11.76
C VAL A 141 8.78 6.40 13.11
N GLN A 142 8.35 7.66 13.08
CA GLN A 142 8.15 8.50 14.25
C GLN A 142 6.88 9.35 14.12
N GLY A 143 6.52 10.04 15.20
CA GLY A 143 5.41 11.00 15.21
C GLY A 143 4.05 10.39 14.90
N PRO A 144 3.17 11.12 14.18
CA PRO A 144 1.80 10.69 13.93
C PRO A 144 1.68 9.33 13.24
N LEU A 145 2.55 9.04 12.28
CA LEU A 145 2.53 7.77 11.56
C LEU A 145 2.82 6.58 12.48
N ARG A 146 3.73 6.73 13.44
CA ARG A 146 3.98 5.71 14.45
C ARG A 146 2.71 5.39 15.25
N GLN A 147 1.98 6.42 15.67
CA GLN A 147 0.73 6.26 16.42
C GLN A 147 -0.33 5.53 15.59
N VAL A 148 -0.43 5.83 14.29
CA VAL A 148 -1.35 5.15 13.38
C VAL A 148 -1.01 3.66 13.27
N ILE A 149 0.27 3.31 13.08
CA ILE A 149 0.71 1.91 12.98
C ILE A 149 0.48 1.17 14.31
N GLU A 150 0.80 1.78 15.45
CA GLU A 150 0.57 1.19 16.78
C GLU A 150 -0.93 0.94 17.03
N ALA A 151 -1.80 1.90 16.69
CA ALA A 151 -3.24 1.74 16.81
C ALA A 151 -3.79 0.66 15.85
N LEU A 152 -3.29 0.60 14.62
CA LEU A 152 -3.66 -0.43 13.66
C LEU A 152 -3.28 -1.82 14.17
N ASN A 153 -2.06 -2.00 14.66
CA ASN A 153 -1.61 -3.28 15.24
C ASN A 153 -2.42 -3.69 16.48
N ALA A 154 -2.85 -2.73 17.29
CA ALA A 154 -3.67 -2.97 18.48
C ALA A 154 -5.15 -3.25 18.17
N SER A 155 -5.62 -2.93 16.96
CA SER A 155 -7.03 -3.01 16.58
C SER A 155 -7.55 -4.44 16.42
N GLY A 156 -6.68 -5.41 16.18
CA GLY A 156 -7.02 -6.80 15.87
C GLY A 156 -7.69 -6.98 14.50
N LYS A 157 -7.72 -5.95 13.65
CA LYS A 157 -8.31 -6.02 12.30
C LYS A 157 -7.39 -6.77 11.34
N ALA A 158 -7.98 -7.45 10.36
CA ALA A 158 -7.23 -8.01 9.25
C ALA A 158 -6.66 -6.88 8.39
N VAL A 159 -5.35 -6.92 8.14
CA VAL A 159 -4.64 -5.88 7.37
C VAL A 159 -4.07 -6.47 6.09
N LEU A 160 -4.39 -5.86 4.97
CA LEU A 160 -3.70 -6.07 3.70
C LEU A 160 -2.67 -4.98 3.50
N ALA A 161 -1.38 -5.33 3.49
CA ALA A 161 -0.32 -4.40 3.16
C ALA A 161 -0.11 -4.32 1.64
N LEU A 162 -0.02 -3.09 1.11
CA LEU A 162 0.34 -2.84 -0.28
C LEU A 162 1.86 -2.66 -0.39
N ASP A 163 2.47 -3.37 -1.32
CA ASP A 163 3.90 -3.43 -1.62
C ASP A 163 4.73 -4.06 -0.49
N LEU A 164 4.67 -3.52 0.71
CA LEU A 164 5.22 -4.09 1.96
C LEU A 164 4.51 -3.44 3.16
N PRO A 165 4.50 -4.12 4.33
CA PRO A 165 3.96 -3.53 5.55
C PRO A 165 4.63 -2.20 5.87
N SER A 166 3.85 -1.15 6.12
CA SER A 166 4.39 0.16 6.46
C SER A 166 5.27 0.09 7.70
N GLY A 167 6.44 0.69 7.61
CA GLY A 167 7.46 0.63 8.66
C GLY A 167 8.45 -0.53 8.54
N LEU A 168 8.22 -1.52 7.68
CA LEU A 168 9.16 -2.62 7.43
C LEU A 168 10.23 -2.18 6.42
N ASP A 169 11.48 -2.54 6.62
CA ASP A 169 12.53 -2.29 5.66
C ASP A 169 12.58 -3.39 4.59
N ALA A 170 12.53 -2.97 3.32
CA ALA A 170 12.43 -3.87 2.18
C ALA A 170 13.65 -4.78 1.99
N ASP A 171 14.83 -4.34 2.44
CA ASP A 171 16.09 -5.04 2.22
C ASP A 171 16.47 -5.92 3.42
N THR A 172 16.17 -5.47 4.64
CA THR A 172 16.55 -6.18 5.86
C THR A 172 15.42 -6.99 6.48
N GLY A 173 14.16 -6.73 6.11
CA GLY A 173 12.99 -7.36 6.73
C GLY A 173 12.79 -7.00 8.20
N GLN A 174 13.44 -5.93 8.68
CA GLN A 174 13.35 -5.48 10.06
C GLN A 174 12.49 -4.21 10.15
N PRO A 175 11.75 -4.02 11.25
CA PRO A 175 10.99 -2.80 11.45
C PRO A 175 11.91 -1.60 11.68
N LEU A 176 11.64 -0.51 11.01
CA LEU A 176 12.29 0.79 11.25
C LEU A 176 11.57 1.51 12.40
N GLY A 177 11.74 1.01 13.61
CA GLY A 177 11.10 1.47 14.83
C GLY A 177 9.78 0.78 15.13
N VAL A 178 8.81 0.83 14.22
CA VAL A 178 7.54 0.09 14.27
C VAL A 178 7.14 -0.30 12.86
N ALA A 179 6.48 -1.45 12.69
CA ALA A 179 5.91 -1.87 11.42
C ALA A 179 4.52 -2.46 11.60
N VAL A 180 3.72 -2.40 10.56
CA VAL A 180 2.41 -3.04 10.49
C VAL A 180 2.56 -4.56 10.53
N HIS A 181 1.69 -5.23 11.29
CA HIS A 181 1.51 -6.67 11.26
C HIS A 181 0.37 -7.00 10.29
N ALA A 182 0.72 -7.30 9.05
CA ALA A 182 -0.26 -7.59 8.02
C ALA A 182 -0.76 -9.06 8.10
N ALA A 183 -2.06 -9.25 7.85
CA ALA A 183 -2.64 -10.57 7.64
C ALA A 183 -2.18 -11.16 6.29
N ALA A 184 -1.88 -10.29 5.33
CA ALA A 184 -1.23 -10.63 4.05
C ALA A 184 -0.60 -9.39 3.41
N THR A 185 0.31 -9.62 2.46
CA THR A 185 0.95 -8.57 1.66
C THR A 185 0.76 -8.85 0.18
N VAL A 186 0.23 -7.87 -0.56
CA VAL A 186 0.29 -7.87 -2.03
C VAL A 186 1.42 -6.97 -2.45
N THR A 187 2.49 -7.58 -2.93
CA THR A 187 3.71 -6.87 -3.36
C THR A 187 3.78 -6.75 -4.87
N PHE A 188 4.45 -5.72 -5.37
CA PHE A 188 4.50 -5.41 -6.79
C PHE A 188 5.84 -5.76 -7.40
N VAL A 189 5.84 -6.14 -8.69
CA VAL A 189 7.01 -6.53 -9.48
C VAL A 189 7.62 -7.87 -9.03
N ALA A 190 8.10 -7.93 -7.78
CA ALA A 190 8.76 -9.10 -7.21
C ALA A 190 8.72 -9.05 -5.67
N PRO A 191 8.92 -10.20 -4.98
CA PRO A 191 9.13 -10.19 -3.54
C PRO A 191 10.35 -9.33 -3.19
N LYS A 192 10.33 -8.69 -2.03
CA LYS A 192 11.49 -7.94 -1.52
C LYS A 192 12.46 -8.94 -0.85
N VAL A 193 13.77 -8.69 -0.97
CA VAL A 193 14.78 -9.57 -0.34
C VAL A 193 14.58 -9.70 1.17
N GLY A 194 14.14 -8.64 1.83
CA GLY A 194 13.85 -8.62 3.26
C GLY A 194 12.73 -9.58 3.69
N PHE A 195 11.83 -9.98 2.78
CA PHE A 195 10.75 -10.93 3.12
C PHE A 195 11.26 -12.35 3.40
N ALA A 196 12.44 -12.69 2.90
CA ALA A 196 13.07 -13.98 3.15
C ALA A 196 13.85 -14.03 4.48
N VAL A 197 14.01 -12.90 5.14
CA VAL A 197 14.74 -12.82 6.41
C VAL A 197 13.92 -13.47 7.54
N PRO A 198 14.54 -14.28 8.43
CA PRO A 198 13.83 -14.87 9.56
C PRO A 198 13.11 -13.82 10.42
N GLY A 199 11.84 -14.06 10.70
CA GLY A 199 10.99 -13.14 11.47
C GLY A 199 10.22 -12.14 10.62
N ALA A 200 10.60 -11.87 9.36
CA ALA A 200 9.86 -10.94 8.50
C ALA A 200 8.41 -11.39 8.24
N SER A 201 8.16 -12.70 8.21
CA SER A 201 6.82 -13.26 8.01
C SER A 201 5.81 -12.90 9.10
N SER A 202 6.26 -12.52 10.30
CA SER A 202 5.37 -12.00 11.36
C SER A 202 4.80 -10.62 11.04
N TYR A 203 5.44 -9.90 10.12
CA TYR A 203 4.95 -8.60 9.62
C TYR A 203 4.22 -8.75 8.29
N THR A 204 4.75 -9.56 7.37
CA THR A 204 4.20 -9.63 6.00
C THR A 204 2.96 -10.51 5.88
N GLY A 205 2.77 -11.48 6.78
CA GLY A 205 1.88 -12.60 6.48
C GLY A 205 2.27 -13.31 5.19
N PRO A 206 1.36 -14.09 4.58
CA PRO A 206 1.51 -14.62 3.23
C PRO A 206 1.72 -13.50 2.20
N VAL A 207 2.70 -13.67 1.31
CA VAL A 207 3.05 -12.68 0.28
C VAL A 207 2.53 -13.13 -1.07
N HIS A 208 1.75 -12.25 -1.73
CA HIS A 208 1.29 -12.42 -3.11
C HIS A 208 1.98 -11.39 -4.01
N VAL A 209 2.42 -11.80 -5.20
CA VAL A 209 3.04 -10.90 -6.19
C VAL A 209 2.02 -10.53 -7.24
N ALA A 210 1.61 -9.26 -7.28
CA ALA A 210 0.78 -8.73 -8.35
C ALA A 210 1.66 -8.21 -9.51
N HIS A 211 1.27 -8.57 -10.73
CA HIS A 211 1.93 -8.05 -11.93
C HIS A 211 1.39 -6.66 -12.27
N ILE A 212 2.30 -5.70 -12.45
CA ILE A 212 1.96 -4.31 -12.72
C ILE A 212 2.05 -3.93 -14.21
N GLY A 213 2.21 -4.91 -15.10
CA GLY A 213 2.28 -4.68 -16.53
C GLY A 213 3.68 -4.38 -17.07
N VAL A 214 4.72 -4.60 -16.27
CA VAL A 214 6.11 -4.47 -16.71
C VAL A 214 6.47 -5.63 -17.66
N PRO A 215 6.99 -5.37 -18.88
CA PRO A 215 7.41 -6.40 -19.81
C PRO A 215 8.50 -7.31 -19.24
N ARG A 216 8.48 -8.60 -19.62
CA ARG A 216 9.45 -9.59 -19.12
C ARG A 216 10.91 -9.22 -19.39
N CYS A 217 11.19 -8.57 -20.52
CA CYS A 217 12.54 -8.12 -20.85
C CYS A 217 13.09 -7.10 -19.84
N VAL A 218 12.24 -6.22 -19.27
CA VAL A 218 12.66 -5.28 -18.21
C VAL A 218 13.09 -6.03 -16.95
N LEU A 219 12.48 -7.20 -16.71
CA LEU A 219 12.80 -8.05 -15.57
C LEU A 219 13.99 -8.97 -15.81
N ALA A 220 14.32 -9.30 -17.07
CA ALA A 220 15.35 -10.28 -17.44
C ALA A 220 16.78 -9.72 -17.43
N ASP A 221 16.98 -8.45 -17.81
CA ASP A 221 18.30 -7.81 -17.93
C ASP A 221 18.86 -7.36 -16.56
N ARG A 222 18.89 -8.26 -15.61
CA ARG A 222 19.38 -8.03 -14.23
C ARG A 222 20.75 -8.70 -14.05
N ALA A 223 21.64 -8.47 -14.98
CA ALA A 223 23.05 -8.83 -14.82
C ALA A 223 23.82 -7.70 -14.13
#